data_ccf2153e4f08ca0e70c506b4bd1e97e3
#
_entry.id   ccf2153e4f08ca0e70c506b4bd1e97e3
#
_cell.length_a   1.000
_cell.length_b   1.000
_cell.length_c   1.000
_cell.angle_alpha   90.00
_cell.angle_beta   90.00
_cell.angle_gamma   90.00
#
_symmetry.space_group_name_H-M   'P 1'
#
loop_
_entity.id
_entity.type
_entity.pdbx_description
1 polymer ?
#
loop_
_entity_poly.entity_id
_entity_poly.type
_entity_poly.pdbx_seq_one_letter_code
_entity_poly.pdbx_strand_id
1 'polypeptide(L)'
;AALMPSAISGGMARRVALARAIALDPALIMYDEPFAGLDPISMGITAQLIRRLTDALNASSLIVTHDVAETFAIADYVYMINAGRIAAEGTPEVLSASKDPYVRQFLDGAPDGPVRFHYPAADRAADFSVRPL
;
A
#
# COMPACT_ATOMS: atom_id res chain seq x y z
N ALA A 1 -29.87 -14.82 -3.36
CA ALA A 1 -30.06 -13.56 -4.06
C ALA A 1 -29.13 -13.52 -5.27
N ALA A 2 -29.70 -13.53 -6.48
CA ALA A 2 -28.92 -13.54 -7.73
C ALA A 2 -28.64 -12.08 -8.13
N LEU A 3 -27.57 -11.49 -7.57
CA LEU A 3 -27.04 -10.23 -8.09
C LEU A 3 -26.02 -10.54 -9.21
N MET A 4 -26.12 -9.82 -10.31
CA MET A 4 -25.12 -9.88 -11.36
C MET A 4 -23.83 -9.21 -10.87
N PRO A 5 -22.63 -9.65 -11.31
CA PRO A 5 -21.35 -9.02 -10.91
C PRO A 5 -21.32 -7.51 -11.12
N SER A 6 -22.03 -6.98 -12.14
CA SER A 6 -22.16 -5.55 -12.42
C SER A 6 -23.06 -4.79 -11.43
N ALA A 7 -23.82 -5.49 -10.59
CA ALA A 7 -24.75 -4.88 -9.63
C ALA A 7 -24.20 -4.83 -8.20
N ILE A 8 -22.97 -5.29 -7.98
CA ILE A 8 -22.34 -5.27 -6.66
C ILE A 8 -21.47 -4.02 -6.49
N SER A 9 -21.40 -3.48 -5.25
CA SER A 9 -20.51 -2.37 -4.94
C SER A 9 -19.05 -2.80 -5.00
N GLY A 10 -18.10 -1.84 -5.13
CA GLY A 10 -16.67 -2.13 -5.13
C GLY A 10 -16.21 -2.92 -3.89
N GLY A 11 -16.72 -2.57 -2.71
CA GLY A 11 -16.44 -3.32 -1.47
C GLY A 11 -17.00 -4.75 -1.49
N MET A 12 -18.18 -4.96 -2.09
CA MET A 12 -18.71 -6.32 -2.29
C MET A 12 -17.87 -7.13 -3.28
N ALA A 13 -17.44 -6.51 -4.38
CA ALA A 13 -16.60 -7.16 -5.38
C ALA A 13 -15.27 -7.64 -4.75
N ARG A 14 -14.64 -6.85 -3.88
CA ARG A 14 -13.43 -7.23 -3.15
C ARG A 14 -13.66 -8.41 -2.21
N ARG A 15 -14.74 -8.41 -1.44
CA ARG A 15 -15.09 -9.54 -0.57
C ARG A 15 -15.32 -10.82 -1.37
N VAL A 16 -15.93 -10.72 -2.55
CA VAL A 16 -16.11 -11.86 -3.47
C VAL A 16 -14.75 -12.32 -4.02
N ALA A 17 -13.85 -11.41 -4.40
CA ALA A 17 -12.51 -11.75 -4.84
C ALA A 17 -11.71 -12.47 -3.73
N LEU A 18 -11.82 -11.99 -2.50
CA LEU A 18 -11.20 -12.61 -1.33
C LEU A 18 -11.78 -14.02 -1.07
N ALA A 19 -13.11 -14.16 -1.07
CA ALA A 19 -13.76 -15.47 -0.91
C ALA A 19 -13.32 -16.45 -2.00
N ARG A 20 -13.13 -15.97 -3.23
CA ARG A 20 -12.60 -16.79 -4.34
C ARG A 20 -11.15 -17.21 -4.11
N ALA A 21 -10.32 -16.31 -3.61
CA ALA A 21 -8.91 -16.59 -3.37
C ALA A 21 -8.70 -17.68 -2.31
N ILE A 22 -9.56 -17.74 -1.29
CA ILE A 22 -9.45 -18.71 -0.20
C ILE A 22 -10.22 -20.03 -0.44
N ALA A 23 -10.98 -20.14 -1.53
CA ALA A 23 -11.90 -21.26 -1.77
C ALA A 23 -11.22 -22.64 -1.89
N LEU A 24 -9.91 -22.68 -2.12
CA LEU A 24 -9.10 -23.90 -2.27
C LEU A 24 -8.10 -24.12 -1.13
N ASP A 25 -8.32 -23.48 0.02
CA ASP A 25 -7.45 -23.53 1.20
C ASP A 25 -5.95 -23.34 0.86
N PRO A 26 -5.57 -22.22 0.26
CA PRO A 26 -4.20 -21.99 -0.19
C PRO A 26 -3.23 -21.83 0.98
N ALA A 27 -1.99 -22.30 0.82
CA ALA A 27 -0.91 -22.08 1.77
C ALA A 27 -0.36 -20.63 1.71
N LEU A 28 -0.53 -19.95 0.57
CA LEU A 28 -0.09 -18.56 0.33
C LEU A 28 -1.19 -17.79 -0.41
N ILE A 29 -1.50 -16.60 0.10
CA ILE A 29 -2.41 -15.66 -0.55
C ILE A 29 -1.61 -14.39 -0.90
N MET A 30 -1.75 -13.93 -2.14
CA MET A 30 -1.11 -12.70 -2.61
C MET A 30 -2.17 -11.63 -2.84
N TYR A 31 -1.94 -10.46 -2.26
CA TYR A 31 -2.82 -9.28 -2.39
C TYR A 31 -2.05 -8.17 -3.11
N ASP A 32 -2.64 -7.65 -4.16
CA ASP A 32 -2.12 -6.51 -4.91
C ASP A 32 -3.05 -5.31 -4.69
N GLU A 33 -2.53 -4.29 -4.02
CA GLU A 33 -3.25 -3.06 -3.64
C GLU A 33 -4.66 -3.31 -3.05
N PRO A 34 -4.78 -4.11 -1.97
CA PRO A 34 -6.09 -4.48 -1.44
C PRO A 34 -6.87 -3.30 -0.85
N PHE A 35 -6.21 -2.20 -0.54
CA PHE A 35 -6.81 -1.00 0.07
C PHE A 35 -7.17 0.09 -0.94
N ALA A 36 -6.67 0.02 -2.18
CA ALA A 36 -6.81 1.09 -3.17
C ALA A 36 -8.27 1.52 -3.39
N GLY A 37 -8.55 2.83 -3.29
CA GLY A 37 -9.87 3.41 -3.53
C GLY A 37 -10.93 3.08 -2.46
N LEU A 38 -10.54 2.62 -1.29
CA LEU A 38 -11.40 2.51 -0.12
C LEU A 38 -11.33 3.80 0.71
N ASP A 39 -12.41 4.08 1.45
CA ASP A 39 -12.38 5.07 2.51
C ASP A 39 -11.61 4.53 3.73
N PRO A 40 -11.10 5.38 4.65
CA PRO A 40 -10.27 4.95 5.77
C PRO A 40 -10.91 3.89 6.67
N ILE A 41 -12.24 3.94 6.88
CA ILE A 41 -12.94 2.95 7.69
C ILE A 41 -12.96 1.60 6.98
N SER A 42 -13.26 1.59 5.70
CA SER A 42 -13.26 0.38 4.86
C SER A 42 -11.87 -0.22 4.71
N MET A 43 -10.80 0.60 4.67
CA MET A 43 -9.42 0.15 4.67
C MET A 43 -9.10 -0.64 5.93
N GLY A 44 -9.38 -0.07 7.11
CA GLY A 44 -9.17 -0.74 8.39
C GLY A 44 -9.94 -2.05 8.53
N ILE A 45 -11.21 -2.07 8.08
CA ILE A 45 -12.03 -3.30 8.07
C ILE A 45 -11.40 -4.37 7.16
N THR A 46 -10.92 -3.96 5.98
CA THR A 46 -10.30 -4.88 5.01
C THR A 46 -8.98 -5.43 5.56
N ALA A 47 -8.14 -4.59 6.18
CA ALA A 47 -6.90 -5.01 6.82
C ALA A 47 -7.17 -6.07 7.91
N GLN A 48 -8.11 -5.80 8.80
CA GLN A 48 -8.50 -6.77 9.84
C GLN A 48 -9.06 -8.08 9.26
N LEU A 49 -9.82 -8.00 8.18
CA LEU A 49 -10.34 -9.19 7.51
C LEU A 49 -9.21 -10.05 6.93
N ILE A 50 -8.23 -9.43 6.25
CA ILE A 50 -7.05 -10.10 5.74
C ILE A 50 -6.30 -10.80 6.88
N ARG A 51 -6.02 -10.11 7.98
CA ARG A 51 -5.32 -10.69 9.12
C ARG A 51 -6.07 -11.91 9.69
N ARG A 52 -7.37 -11.75 9.97
CA ARG A 52 -8.21 -12.84 10.50
C ARG A 52 -8.26 -14.05 9.59
N LEU A 53 -8.31 -13.85 8.28
CA LEU A 53 -8.31 -14.95 7.30
C LEU A 53 -6.95 -15.65 7.26
N THR A 54 -5.86 -14.89 7.28
CA THR A 54 -4.50 -15.43 7.36
C THR A 54 -4.35 -16.33 8.59
N ASP A 55 -4.78 -15.87 9.76
CA ASP A 55 -4.72 -16.62 11.01
C ASP A 55 -5.64 -17.84 10.98
N ALA A 56 -6.89 -17.70 10.53
CA ALA A 56 -7.88 -18.78 10.51
C ALA A 56 -7.52 -19.91 9.54
N LEU A 57 -6.88 -19.59 8.43
CA LEU A 57 -6.43 -20.55 7.43
C LEU A 57 -5.04 -21.10 7.71
N ASN A 58 -4.33 -20.55 8.70
CA ASN A 58 -2.91 -20.84 8.94
C ASN A 58 -2.07 -20.70 7.64
N ALA A 59 -2.42 -19.70 6.83
CA ALA A 59 -1.79 -19.42 5.55
C ALA A 59 -0.74 -18.32 5.70
N SER A 60 0.15 -18.18 4.73
CA SER A 60 0.98 -16.98 4.57
C SER A 60 0.28 -15.96 3.70
N SER A 61 0.45 -14.67 4.00
CA SER A 61 -0.08 -13.57 3.18
C SER A 61 1.04 -12.66 2.73
N LEU A 62 1.10 -12.40 1.42
CA LEU A 62 1.99 -11.40 0.83
C LEU A 62 1.13 -10.24 0.33
N ILE A 63 1.35 -9.05 0.87
CA ILE A 63 0.60 -7.84 0.52
C ILE A 63 1.53 -6.86 -0.17
N VAL A 64 1.17 -6.41 -1.37
CA VAL A 64 1.82 -5.31 -2.08
C VAL A 64 0.90 -4.10 -1.98
N THR A 65 1.39 -3.02 -1.40
CA THR A 65 0.62 -1.78 -1.20
C THR A 65 1.53 -0.61 -0.85
N HIS A 66 1.00 0.60 -0.98
CA HIS A 66 1.64 1.83 -0.50
C HIS A 66 0.97 2.40 0.77
N ASP A 67 -0.05 1.75 1.29
CA ASP A 67 -0.80 2.17 2.48
C ASP A 67 -0.07 1.70 3.75
N VAL A 68 0.73 2.60 4.34
CA VAL A 68 1.62 2.29 5.46
C VAL A 68 0.85 1.92 6.73
N ALA A 69 -0.15 2.73 7.10
CA ALA A 69 -0.85 2.59 8.36
C ALA A 69 -1.57 1.23 8.48
N GLU A 70 -2.30 0.84 7.43
CA GLU A 70 -3.02 -0.42 7.35
C GLU A 70 -2.07 -1.60 7.33
N THR A 71 -0.95 -1.47 6.58
CA THR A 71 0.08 -2.51 6.51
C THR A 71 0.72 -2.74 7.87
N PHE A 72 1.14 -1.68 8.56
CA PHE A 72 1.80 -1.79 9.87
C PHE A 72 0.87 -2.34 10.95
N ALA A 73 -0.45 -2.15 10.80
CA ALA A 73 -1.43 -2.71 11.73
C ALA A 73 -1.58 -4.24 11.65
N ILE A 74 -1.19 -4.86 10.53
CA ILE A 74 -1.46 -6.29 10.30
C ILE A 74 -0.24 -7.12 9.89
N ALA A 75 0.85 -6.49 9.44
CA ALA A 75 2.04 -7.20 8.96
C ALA A 75 2.91 -7.70 10.11
N ASP A 76 3.46 -8.89 9.95
CA ASP A 76 4.51 -9.43 10.83
C ASP A 76 5.90 -8.95 10.39
N TYR A 77 6.08 -8.71 9.09
CA TYR A 77 7.34 -8.26 8.49
C TYR A 77 7.10 -7.44 7.23
N VAL A 78 7.91 -6.44 6.98
CA VAL A 78 7.74 -5.50 5.87
C VAL A 78 9.04 -5.35 5.09
N TYR A 79 8.93 -5.37 3.77
CA TYR A 79 9.99 -5.03 2.82
C TYR A 79 9.63 -3.71 2.13
N MET A 80 10.49 -2.71 2.26
CA MET A 80 10.37 -1.45 1.52
C MET A 80 11.19 -1.54 0.25
N ILE A 81 10.54 -1.39 -0.91
CA ILE A 81 11.18 -1.55 -2.22
C ILE A 81 11.38 -0.18 -2.86
N ASN A 82 12.58 0.07 -3.35
CA ASN A 82 12.92 1.25 -4.14
C ASN A 82 13.88 0.88 -5.28
N ALA A 83 13.63 1.41 -6.47
CA ALA A 83 14.46 1.20 -7.67
C ALA A 83 14.80 -0.30 -7.91
N GLY A 84 13.82 -1.19 -7.71
CA GLY A 84 13.97 -2.63 -7.92
C GLY A 84 14.83 -3.35 -6.88
N ARG A 85 15.05 -2.75 -5.71
CA ARG A 85 15.83 -3.33 -4.61
C ARG A 85 15.10 -3.16 -3.28
N ILE A 86 15.42 -4.01 -2.31
CA ILE A 86 15.00 -3.83 -0.93
C ILE A 86 15.81 -2.66 -0.37
N ALA A 87 15.14 -1.56 -0.05
CA ALA A 87 15.75 -0.37 0.52
C ALA A 87 15.81 -0.46 2.06
N ALA A 88 14.80 -1.07 2.67
CA ALA A 88 14.76 -1.36 4.11
C ALA A 88 13.84 -2.56 4.36
N GLU A 89 14.04 -3.23 5.49
CA GLU A 89 13.21 -4.34 5.91
C GLU A 89 13.18 -4.47 7.43
N GLY A 90 12.13 -5.07 7.96
CA GLY A 90 11.99 -5.31 9.40
C GLY A 90 10.53 -5.45 9.83
N THR A 91 10.33 -5.60 11.14
CA THR A 91 8.99 -5.52 11.70
C THR A 91 8.47 -4.07 11.64
N PRO A 92 7.15 -3.84 11.72
CA PRO A 92 6.58 -2.50 11.78
C PRO A 92 7.23 -1.61 12.85
N GLU A 93 7.57 -2.16 14.03
CA GLU A 93 8.21 -1.42 15.12
C GLU A 93 9.63 -0.99 14.76
N VAL A 94 10.40 -1.88 14.13
CA VAL A 94 11.78 -1.59 13.68
C VAL A 94 11.78 -0.47 12.65
N LEU A 95 10.90 -0.55 11.66
CA LEU A 95 10.79 0.46 10.62
C LEU A 95 10.26 1.79 11.17
N SER A 96 9.28 1.76 12.07
CA SER A 96 8.76 2.96 12.73
C SER A 96 9.82 3.69 13.56
N ALA A 97 10.76 2.96 14.16
CA ALA A 97 11.86 3.53 14.93
C ALA A 97 13.08 3.91 14.06
N SER A 98 13.05 3.61 12.78
CA SER A 98 14.18 3.87 11.87
C SER A 98 14.47 5.37 11.76
N LYS A 99 15.76 5.70 11.71
CA LYS A 99 16.27 7.05 11.43
C LYS A 99 16.79 7.19 9.99
N ASP A 100 16.67 6.13 9.20
CA ASP A 100 17.07 6.16 7.79
C ASP A 100 16.23 7.21 7.05
N PRO A 101 16.84 8.15 6.33
CA PRO A 101 16.13 9.24 5.67
C PRO A 101 15.11 8.76 4.63
N TYR A 102 15.38 7.66 3.92
CA TYR A 102 14.45 7.09 2.95
C TYR A 102 13.22 6.50 3.65
N VAL A 103 13.45 5.71 4.71
CA VAL A 103 12.36 5.12 5.51
C VAL A 103 11.49 6.23 6.10
N ARG A 104 12.11 7.28 6.67
CA ARG A 104 11.37 8.42 7.22
C ARG A 104 10.56 9.14 6.16
N GLN A 105 11.18 9.47 5.01
CA GLN A 105 10.46 10.13 3.92
C GLN A 105 9.21 9.34 3.52
N PHE A 106 9.33 8.04 3.37
CA PHE A 106 8.20 7.19 2.95
C PHE A 106 7.12 7.08 4.03
N LEU A 107 7.51 6.83 5.28
CA LEU A 107 6.56 6.68 6.40
C LEU A 107 5.84 7.98 6.73
N ASP A 108 6.54 9.12 6.63
CA ASP A 108 5.98 10.44 6.94
C ASP A 108 5.25 11.07 5.75
N GLY A 109 5.34 10.46 4.56
CA GLY A 109 4.81 11.03 3.32
C GLY A 109 5.45 12.37 2.96
N ALA A 110 6.73 12.57 3.34
CA ALA A 110 7.41 13.83 3.15
C ALA A 110 7.73 14.09 1.67
N PRO A 111 7.39 15.27 1.10
CA PRO A 111 7.65 15.59 -0.30
C PRO A 111 9.15 15.72 -0.60
N ASP A 112 9.93 16.14 0.39
CA ASP A 112 11.38 16.33 0.28
C ASP A 112 12.14 15.22 1.01
N GLY A 113 13.21 14.70 0.38
CA GLY A 113 14.04 13.64 0.95
C GLY A 113 14.97 13.00 -0.08
N PRO A 114 15.49 11.81 0.19
CA PRO A 114 16.34 11.05 -0.73
C PRO A 114 15.68 10.76 -2.07
N VAL A 115 14.37 10.52 -2.10
CA VAL A 115 13.59 10.41 -3.33
C VAL A 115 13.09 11.80 -3.70
N ARG A 116 13.65 12.37 -4.75
CA ARG A 116 13.27 13.68 -5.26
C ARG A 116 12.04 13.54 -6.16
N PHE A 117 10.92 14.16 -5.76
CA PHE A 117 9.74 14.25 -6.60
C PHE A 117 9.80 15.43 -7.59
N HIS A 118 10.67 16.41 -7.33
CA HIS A 118 10.84 17.54 -8.21
C HIS A 118 11.98 17.30 -9.19
N TYR A 119 11.65 17.11 -10.46
CA TYR A 119 12.63 17.28 -11.51
C TYR A 119 13.01 18.76 -11.55
N PRO A 120 14.32 19.10 -11.67
CA PRO A 120 14.72 20.49 -11.84
C PRO A 120 14.06 21.03 -13.11
N ALA A 121 13.00 21.80 -12.93
CA ALA A 121 12.39 22.55 -14.03
C ALA A 121 13.18 23.84 -14.25
N ALA A 122 13.29 24.28 -15.50
CA ALA A 122 13.79 25.59 -15.80
C ALA A 122 12.98 26.66 -15.05
N ASP A 123 13.65 27.76 -14.62
CA ASP A 123 12.97 28.86 -13.95
C ASP A 123 11.78 29.31 -14.82
N ARG A 124 10.60 29.46 -14.19
CA ARG A 124 9.37 29.90 -14.88
C ARG A 124 9.58 31.16 -15.72
N ALA A 125 10.44 32.09 -15.28
CA ALA A 125 10.79 33.28 -16.01
C ALA A 125 11.49 32.99 -17.33
N ALA A 126 12.29 31.93 -17.40
CA ALA A 126 12.95 31.49 -18.63
C ALA A 126 11.98 30.78 -19.60
N ASP A 127 10.98 30.07 -19.04
CA ASP A 127 10.02 29.27 -19.80
C ASP A 127 8.95 30.14 -20.50
N PHE A 128 8.59 31.29 -19.91
CA PHE A 128 7.59 32.21 -20.47
C PHE A 128 8.17 33.27 -21.38
N SER A 129 9.47 33.27 -21.66
CA SER A 129 10.13 34.25 -22.58
C SER A 129 9.69 35.69 -22.33
N VAL A 130 9.42 36.08 -21.11
CA VAL A 130 9.04 37.45 -20.77
C VAL A 130 10.29 38.31 -20.91
N ARG A 131 10.50 38.88 -22.08
CA ARG A 131 11.45 40.00 -22.24
C ARG A 131 10.95 41.16 -21.38
N PRO A 132 11.76 41.72 -20.48
CA PRO A 132 11.41 42.96 -19.83
C PRO A 132 11.20 44.04 -20.90
N LEU A 133 10.08 44.77 -20.81
CA LEU A 133 9.80 45.98 -21.63
C LEU A 133 10.84 47.05 -21.33
#